data_cc54c91814b36a05ca990308865a7776
#
_entry.id   cc54c91814b36a05ca990308865a7776
#
_cell.length_a   1.000
_cell.length_b   1.000
_cell.length_c   1.000
_cell.angle_alpha   90.00
_cell.angle_beta   90.00
_cell.angle_gamma   90.00
#
_symmetry.space_group_name_H-M   'P 1'
#
loop_
_entity.id
_entity.type
_entity.pdbx_description
1 polymer ?
#
loop_
_entity_poly.entity_id
_entity_poly.type
_entity_poly.pdbx_seq_one_letter_code
_entity_poly.pdbx_strand_id
1 'polypeptide(L)'
;MLKILACFIWFTCLGTAHAGSATVAAAATLRHALDEISPQFTKATGHTLKVAYGSSGNFYSQIKQGAPFDVFLSADMVFPQKLVDEKLAVAPALPYAEGRLVLLLPRKSRLKPDGTLADLAAALKDGRLSKLAIANPTVAPYGTRAQEALMHADLWAGVKPRLVIGENVGQATQFVASGAAQA
;
A
#
# COMPACT_ATOMS: atom_id res chain seq x y z
N MET A 1 47.60 -61.85 11.90
CA MET A 1 46.80 -60.86 12.68
C MET A 1 46.48 -59.69 11.73
N LEU A 2 45.28 -59.68 11.10
CA LEU A 2 44.88 -58.71 10.10
C LEU A 2 43.98 -57.65 10.80
N LYS A 3 44.48 -56.41 10.94
CA LYS A 3 43.70 -55.32 11.52
C LYS A 3 42.81 -54.67 10.43
N ILE A 4 41.50 -54.90 10.49
CA ILE A 4 40.49 -54.24 9.64
C ILE A 4 40.29 -52.84 10.20
N LEU A 5 40.68 -51.82 9.45
CA LEU A 5 40.42 -50.41 9.73
C LEU A 5 39.05 -50.04 9.16
N ALA A 6 38.04 -49.95 10.01
CA ALA A 6 36.69 -49.51 9.61
C ALA A 6 36.68 -47.98 9.44
N CYS A 7 36.64 -47.53 8.19
CA CYS A 7 36.46 -46.13 7.85
C CYS A 7 34.97 -45.75 7.94
N PHE A 8 34.59 -45.02 9.02
CA PHE A 8 33.25 -44.46 9.18
C PHE A 8 33.13 -43.20 8.30
N ILE A 9 32.51 -43.36 7.13
CA ILE A 9 32.17 -42.21 6.28
C ILE A 9 30.90 -41.56 6.86
N TRP A 10 31.07 -40.40 7.52
CA TRP A 10 29.99 -39.55 7.95
C TRP A 10 29.45 -38.82 6.73
N PHE A 11 28.31 -39.28 6.22
CA PHE A 11 27.57 -38.62 5.16
C PHE A 11 26.86 -37.40 5.77
N THR A 12 27.48 -36.22 5.74
CA THR A 12 26.79 -34.95 6.07
C THR A 12 25.82 -34.64 4.94
N CYS A 13 24.53 -34.91 5.14
CA CYS A 13 23.47 -34.36 4.31
C CYS A 13 23.47 -32.84 4.44
N LEU A 14 24.21 -32.15 3.58
CA LEU A 14 24.06 -30.73 3.34
C LEU A 14 22.67 -30.53 2.67
N GLY A 15 21.64 -30.28 3.49
CA GLY A 15 20.37 -29.85 2.99
C GLY A 15 20.56 -28.53 2.22
N THR A 16 20.38 -28.56 0.91
CA THR A 16 20.35 -27.35 0.09
C THR A 16 19.14 -26.53 0.51
N ALA A 17 19.38 -25.46 1.27
CA ALA A 17 18.35 -24.47 1.54
C ALA A 17 17.94 -23.87 0.18
N HIS A 18 16.78 -24.26 -0.35
CA HIS A 18 16.24 -23.66 -1.56
C HIS A 18 15.76 -22.24 -1.24
N ALA A 19 16.34 -21.25 -1.90
CA ALA A 19 15.87 -19.88 -1.85
C ALA A 19 14.46 -19.84 -2.49
N GLY A 20 13.44 -19.63 -1.67
CA GLY A 20 12.05 -19.46 -2.12
C GLY A 20 11.78 -18.01 -2.53
N SER A 21 10.71 -17.80 -3.29
CA SER A 21 10.19 -16.45 -3.55
C SER A 21 8.71 -16.38 -3.26
N ALA A 22 8.24 -15.26 -2.67
CA ALA A 22 6.83 -14.97 -2.47
C ALA A 22 6.42 -13.75 -3.31
N THR A 23 5.23 -13.85 -3.92
CA THR A 23 4.61 -12.75 -4.67
C THR A 23 3.66 -11.99 -3.76
N VAL A 24 3.93 -10.70 -3.56
CA VAL A 24 3.21 -9.85 -2.61
C VAL A 24 2.38 -8.81 -3.37
N ALA A 25 1.06 -8.80 -3.15
CA ALA A 25 0.19 -7.70 -3.53
C ALA A 25 0.18 -6.67 -2.38
N ALA A 26 0.74 -5.50 -2.57
CA ALA A 26 0.87 -4.50 -1.53
C ALA A 26 0.18 -3.17 -1.90
N ALA A 27 -0.54 -2.59 -0.94
CA ALA A 27 -1.06 -1.25 -1.09
C ALA A 27 0.08 -0.25 -1.38
N ALA A 28 -0.16 0.69 -2.30
CA ALA A 28 0.86 1.64 -2.77
C ALA A 28 1.49 2.49 -1.65
N THR A 29 0.81 2.64 -0.52
CA THR A 29 1.33 3.30 0.69
C THR A 29 2.55 2.63 1.28
N LEU A 30 2.71 1.32 1.03
CA LEU A 30 3.79 0.50 1.60
C LEU A 30 5.07 0.54 0.76
N ARG A 31 5.05 1.16 -0.43
CA ARG A 31 6.18 1.10 -1.37
C ARG A 31 7.51 1.40 -0.71
N HIS A 32 7.66 2.57 -0.10
CA HIS A 32 8.95 2.98 0.49
C HIS A 32 9.41 2.05 1.60
N ALA A 33 8.49 1.61 2.46
CA ALA A 33 8.82 0.67 3.54
C ALA A 33 9.23 -0.70 3.01
N LEU A 34 8.49 -1.25 2.03
CA LEU A 34 8.81 -2.56 1.49
C LEU A 34 10.05 -2.56 0.58
N ASP A 35 10.31 -1.46 -0.13
CA ASP A 35 11.53 -1.30 -0.92
C ASP A 35 12.78 -1.28 -0.01
N GLU A 36 12.66 -0.80 1.24
CA GLU A 36 13.72 -0.84 2.25
C GLU A 36 13.80 -2.20 2.96
N ILE A 37 12.66 -2.79 3.32
CA ILE A 37 12.59 -4.04 4.10
C ILE A 37 12.93 -5.27 3.24
N SER A 38 12.53 -5.31 1.96
CA SER A 38 12.70 -6.51 1.13
C SER A 38 14.16 -6.96 0.96
N PRO A 39 15.15 -6.07 0.76
CA PRO A 39 16.55 -6.48 0.74
C PRO A 39 17.04 -7.01 2.09
N GLN A 40 16.57 -6.44 3.20
CA GLN A 40 16.92 -6.89 4.55
C GLN A 40 16.34 -8.29 4.83
N PHE A 41 15.09 -8.52 4.42
CA PHE A 41 14.45 -9.84 4.50
C PHE A 41 15.23 -10.88 3.69
N THR A 42 15.61 -10.54 2.45
CA THR A 42 16.39 -11.45 1.60
C THR A 42 17.76 -11.78 2.24
N LYS A 43 18.44 -10.79 2.79
CA LYS A 43 19.72 -10.99 3.48
C LYS A 43 19.58 -11.89 4.72
N ALA A 44 18.48 -11.75 5.47
CA ALA A 44 18.26 -12.49 6.70
C ALA A 44 17.79 -13.93 6.47
N THR A 45 17.03 -14.19 5.40
CA THR A 45 16.31 -15.46 5.21
C THR A 45 16.78 -16.26 3.98
N GLY A 46 17.46 -15.62 3.04
CA GLY A 46 17.76 -16.19 1.72
C GLY A 46 16.55 -16.20 0.76
N HIS A 47 15.35 -15.78 1.22
CA HIS A 47 14.13 -15.74 0.38
C HIS A 47 13.93 -14.37 -0.25
N THR A 48 13.20 -14.33 -1.39
CA THR A 48 12.97 -13.09 -2.15
C THR A 48 11.49 -12.72 -2.14
N LEU A 49 11.18 -11.41 -2.00
CA LEU A 49 9.83 -10.88 -2.16
C LEU A 49 9.70 -10.22 -3.53
N LYS A 50 8.70 -10.64 -4.30
CA LYS A 50 8.29 -10.00 -5.57
C LYS A 50 7.07 -9.14 -5.28
N VAL A 51 7.27 -7.84 -5.08
CA VAL A 51 6.21 -6.94 -4.62
C VAL A 51 5.58 -6.20 -5.79
N ALA A 52 4.25 -6.37 -5.95
CA ALA A 52 3.43 -5.54 -6.82
C ALA A 52 2.72 -4.47 -5.98
N TYR A 53 2.74 -3.21 -6.43
CA TYR A 53 2.13 -2.08 -5.72
C TYR A 53 0.91 -1.55 -6.47
N GLY A 54 -0.20 -1.36 -5.77
CA GLY A 54 -1.45 -0.88 -6.36
C GLY A 54 -2.49 -0.46 -5.34
N SER A 55 -3.75 -0.36 -5.76
CA SER A 55 -4.86 -0.16 -4.83
C SER A 55 -5.35 -1.50 -4.25
N SER A 56 -5.78 -1.47 -2.99
CA SER A 56 -6.23 -2.69 -2.30
C SER A 56 -7.44 -3.34 -2.97
N GLY A 57 -8.39 -2.55 -3.47
CA GLY A 57 -9.58 -3.06 -4.15
C GLY A 57 -9.26 -3.72 -5.51
N ASN A 58 -8.27 -3.19 -6.25
CA ASN A 58 -7.84 -3.82 -7.49
C ASN A 58 -7.18 -5.18 -7.22
N PHE A 59 -6.33 -5.28 -6.19
CA PHE A 59 -5.74 -6.56 -5.79
C PHE A 59 -6.79 -7.55 -5.28
N TYR A 60 -7.76 -7.09 -4.49
CA TYR A 60 -8.90 -7.92 -4.11
C TYR A 60 -9.59 -8.52 -5.33
N SER A 61 -9.88 -7.69 -6.35
CA SER A 61 -10.52 -8.15 -7.59
C SER A 61 -9.65 -9.13 -8.38
N GLN A 62 -8.33 -8.90 -8.45
CA GLN A 62 -7.39 -9.80 -9.09
C GLN A 62 -7.30 -11.15 -8.38
N ILE A 63 -7.23 -11.16 -7.03
CA ILE A 63 -7.19 -12.38 -6.22
C ILE A 63 -8.49 -13.19 -6.44
N LYS A 64 -9.64 -12.53 -6.47
CA LYS A 64 -10.92 -13.21 -6.82
C LYS A 64 -10.92 -13.85 -8.19
N GLN A 65 -10.15 -13.30 -9.13
CA GLN A 65 -9.99 -13.84 -10.49
C GLN A 65 -8.85 -14.87 -10.59
N GLY A 66 -8.26 -15.26 -9.45
CA GLY A 66 -7.22 -16.29 -9.39
C GLY A 66 -5.81 -15.80 -9.62
N ALA A 67 -5.53 -14.49 -9.47
CA ALA A 67 -4.16 -13.99 -9.54
C ALA A 67 -3.29 -14.63 -8.44
N PRO A 68 -2.08 -15.14 -8.77
CA PRO A 68 -1.26 -15.96 -7.89
C PRO A 68 -0.43 -15.10 -6.93
N PHE A 69 -1.07 -14.44 -5.98
CA PHE A 69 -0.40 -13.75 -4.90
C PHE A 69 -0.34 -14.66 -3.65
N ASP A 70 0.86 -14.74 -3.06
CA ASP A 70 1.09 -15.50 -1.83
C ASP A 70 0.72 -14.68 -0.59
N VAL A 71 0.90 -13.34 -0.66
CA VAL A 71 0.63 -12.43 0.45
C VAL A 71 -0.12 -11.18 -0.06
N PHE A 72 -1.14 -10.76 0.69
CA PHE A 72 -1.87 -9.51 0.43
C PHE A 72 -1.74 -8.54 1.61
N LEU A 73 -1.12 -7.39 1.36
CA LEU A 73 -0.94 -6.29 2.32
C LEU A 73 -1.85 -5.13 1.93
N SER A 74 -3.06 -5.13 2.47
CA SER A 74 -4.08 -4.11 2.20
C SER A 74 -3.84 -2.84 3.03
N ALA A 75 -4.35 -1.69 2.56
CA ALA A 75 -4.36 -0.44 3.31
C ALA A 75 -5.53 -0.32 4.31
N ASP A 76 -6.41 -1.31 4.36
CA ASP A 76 -7.48 -1.44 5.35
C ASP A 76 -7.77 -2.92 5.64
N MET A 77 -8.68 -3.16 6.58
CA MET A 77 -9.12 -4.51 6.94
C MET A 77 -10.31 -5.00 6.10
N VAL A 78 -10.96 -4.13 5.31
CA VAL A 78 -12.19 -4.48 4.56
C VAL A 78 -11.92 -5.54 3.50
N PHE A 79 -10.90 -5.32 2.66
CA PHE A 79 -10.60 -6.26 1.57
C PHE A 79 -10.00 -7.58 2.05
N PRO A 80 -9.05 -7.62 3.00
CA PRO A 80 -8.57 -8.89 3.56
C PRO A 80 -9.67 -9.69 4.22
N GLN A 81 -10.56 -9.04 4.99
CA GLN A 81 -11.69 -9.73 5.63
C GLN A 81 -12.64 -10.34 4.59
N LYS A 82 -12.96 -9.62 3.51
CA LYS A 82 -13.77 -10.17 2.41
C LYS A 82 -13.14 -11.42 1.79
N LEU A 83 -11.82 -11.43 1.57
CA LEU A 83 -11.14 -12.63 1.04
C LEU A 83 -11.21 -13.80 2.02
N VAL A 84 -11.11 -13.56 3.32
CA VAL A 84 -11.28 -14.60 4.35
C VAL A 84 -12.71 -15.13 4.33
N ASP A 85 -13.72 -14.27 4.31
CA ASP A 85 -15.13 -14.64 4.31
C ASP A 85 -15.50 -15.44 3.03
N GLU A 86 -14.89 -15.11 1.91
CA GLU A 86 -15.01 -15.79 0.63
C GLU A 86 -14.12 -17.06 0.52
N LYS A 87 -13.35 -17.42 1.57
CA LYS A 87 -12.42 -18.55 1.63
C LYS A 87 -11.30 -18.50 0.57
N LEU A 88 -10.93 -17.30 0.17
CA LEU A 88 -9.84 -17.02 -0.78
C LEU A 88 -8.53 -16.63 -0.08
N ALA A 89 -8.55 -16.47 1.24
CA ALA A 89 -7.38 -16.23 2.07
C ALA A 89 -7.45 -17.00 3.38
N VAL A 90 -6.29 -17.26 3.97
CA VAL A 90 -6.16 -17.91 5.28
C VAL A 90 -6.66 -16.97 6.39
N ALA A 91 -7.49 -17.49 7.30
CA ALA A 91 -7.98 -16.76 8.47
C ALA A 91 -6.98 -16.84 9.64
N PRO A 92 -6.98 -15.83 10.54
CA PRO A 92 -7.69 -14.56 10.45
C PRO A 92 -6.91 -13.52 9.62
N ALA A 93 -7.60 -12.51 9.07
CA ALA A 93 -6.94 -11.31 8.59
C ALA A 93 -6.34 -10.55 9.77
N LEU A 94 -5.07 -10.14 9.67
CA LEU A 94 -4.32 -9.54 10.77
C LEU A 94 -4.01 -8.06 10.48
N PRO A 95 -4.26 -7.13 11.43
CA PRO A 95 -3.77 -5.76 11.32
C PRO A 95 -2.25 -5.75 11.50
N TYR A 96 -1.52 -5.05 10.63
CA TYR A 96 -0.06 -4.94 10.69
C TYR A 96 0.42 -3.51 10.93
N ALA A 97 -0.41 -2.50 10.64
CA ALA A 97 -0.09 -1.09 10.83
C ALA A 97 -1.37 -0.24 10.94
N GLU A 98 -1.23 0.98 11.43
CA GLU A 98 -2.26 2.02 11.42
C GLU A 98 -1.90 3.06 10.37
N GLY A 99 -2.81 3.28 9.41
CA GLY A 99 -2.69 4.33 8.39
C GLY A 99 -3.22 5.66 8.89
N ARG A 100 -2.53 6.77 8.54
CA ARG A 100 -2.98 8.14 8.81
C ARG A 100 -3.14 8.91 7.52
N LEU A 101 -4.25 9.66 7.42
CA LEU A 101 -4.50 10.55 6.30
C LEU A 101 -3.83 11.91 6.57
N VAL A 102 -3.18 12.46 5.55
CA VAL A 102 -2.56 13.77 5.61
C VAL A 102 -2.91 14.58 4.37
N LEU A 103 -2.88 15.91 4.49
CA LEU A 103 -2.92 16.82 3.35
C LEU A 103 -1.49 17.10 2.89
N LEU A 104 -1.13 16.63 1.70
CA LEU A 104 0.16 16.88 1.09
C LEU A 104 0.15 18.22 0.34
N LEU A 105 1.10 19.09 0.67
CA LEU A 105 1.28 20.39 0.01
C LEU A 105 2.70 20.51 -0.55
N PRO A 106 2.87 21.03 -1.78
CA PRO A 106 4.20 21.39 -2.27
C PRO A 106 4.86 22.47 -1.41
N ARG A 107 6.19 22.51 -1.32
CA ARG A 107 6.93 23.50 -0.51
C ARG A 107 6.56 24.96 -0.82
N LYS A 108 6.20 25.26 -2.07
CA LYS A 108 5.79 26.60 -2.53
C LYS A 108 4.27 26.75 -2.65
N SER A 109 3.51 25.91 -1.94
CA SER A 109 2.06 25.98 -1.97
C SER A 109 1.54 27.33 -1.45
N ARG A 110 0.46 27.81 -2.07
CA ARG A 110 -0.32 28.94 -1.53
C ARG A 110 -1.29 28.51 -0.42
N LEU A 111 -1.47 27.19 -0.27
CA LEU A 111 -2.26 26.59 0.81
C LEU A 111 -1.37 26.42 2.04
N LYS A 112 -1.95 26.58 3.22
CA LYS A 112 -1.25 26.45 4.50
C LYS A 112 -1.70 25.15 5.21
N PRO A 113 -0.77 24.37 5.75
CA PRO A 113 -1.12 23.23 6.60
C PRO A 113 -1.57 23.75 7.96
N ASP A 114 -2.83 23.60 8.29
CA ASP A 114 -3.41 24.05 9.57
C ASP A 114 -3.91 22.89 10.44
N GLY A 115 -3.83 21.67 9.93
CA GLY A 115 -4.30 20.46 10.61
C GLY A 115 -5.82 20.31 10.69
N THR A 116 -6.60 21.30 10.22
CA THR A 116 -8.06 21.33 10.34
C THR A 116 -8.81 21.38 9.02
N LEU A 117 -8.12 21.53 7.90
CA LEU A 117 -8.67 21.81 6.56
C LEU A 117 -9.30 23.21 6.44
N ALA A 118 -9.14 24.11 7.39
CA ALA A 118 -9.76 25.45 7.33
C ALA A 118 -9.17 26.29 6.20
N ASP A 119 -7.85 26.24 5.95
CA ASP A 119 -7.26 26.93 4.81
C ASP A 119 -7.66 26.29 3.47
N LEU A 120 -7.90 24.98 3.41
CA LEU A 120 -8.47 24.33 2.23
C LEU A 120 -9.89 24.85 1.93
N ALA A 121 -10.72 25.03 2.97
CA ALA A 121 -12.04 25.64 2.84
C ALA A 121 -11.97 27.10 2.36
N ALA A 122 -11.03 27.88 2.89
CA ALA A 122 -10.79 29.25 2.44
C ALA A 122 -10.32 29.28 0.98
N ALA A 123 -9.39 28.39 0.62
CA ALA A 123 -8.85 28.30 -0.73
C ALA A 123 -9.87 27.90 -1.80
N LEU A 124 -10.90 27.14 -1.42
CA LEU A 124 -12.06 26.87 -2.28
C LEU A 124 -12.88 28.14 -2.58
N LYS A 125 -13.04 29.01 -1.59
CA LYS A 125 -13.85 30.24 -1.69
C LYS A 125 -13.11 31.34 -2.46
N ASP A 126 -11.80 31.49 -2.20
CA ASP A 126 -10.99 32.55 -2.80
C ASP A 126 -10.28 32.14 -4.11
N GLY A 127 -10.50 30.90 -4.58
CA GLY A 127 -9.99 30.41 -5.86
C GLY A 127 -8.51 29.96 -5.85
N ARG A 128 -7.85 29.90 -4.69
CA ARG A 128 -6.48 29.37 -4.57
C ARG A 128 -6.40 27.87 -4.85
N LEU A 129 -7.49 27.10 -4.64
CA LEU A 129 -7.58 25.69 -4.94
C LEU A 129 -8.33 25.48 -6.27
N SER A 130 -7.63 25.10 -7.31
CA SER A 130 -8.22 24.71 -8.60
C SER A 130 -8.29 23.19 -8.77
N LYS A 131 -7.36 22.43 -8.21
CA LYS A 131 -7.30 20.97 -8.30
C LYS A 131 -6.81 20.34 -6.99
N LEU A 132 -7.54 19.31 -6.53
CA LEU A 132 -7.21 18.46 -5.39
C LEU A 132 -7.03 17.03 -5.86
N ALA A 133 -5.89 16.40 -5.58
CA ALA A 133 -5.64 15.00 -5.90
C ALA A 133 -6.05 14.10 -4.73
N ILE A 134 -6.83 13.06 -5.03
CA ILE A 134 -7.10 11.96 -4.09
C ILE A 134 -6.94 10.63 -4.82
N ALA A 135 -6.71 9.56 -4.07
CA ALA A 135 -6.83 8.21 -4.60
C ALA A 135 -8.30 7.89 -4.94
N ASN A 136 -8.54 6.96 -5.86
CA ASN A 136 -9.88 6.57 -6.25
C ASN A 136 -10.68 5.98 -5.07
N PRO A 137 -11.78 6.63 -4.62
CA PRO A 137 -12.54 6.19 -3.46
C PRO A 137 -13.19 4.81 -3.61
N THR A 138 -13.36 4.32 -4.83
CA THR A 138 -14.03 3.04 -5.08
C THR A 138 -13.12 1.82 -4.89
N VAL A 139 -11.81 2.01 -5.03
CA VAL A 139 -10.84 0.89 -5.02
C VAL A 139 -9.64 1.11 -4.09
N ALA A 140 -9.44 2.33 -3.61
CA ALA A 140 -8.31 2.67 -2.75
C ALA A 140 -8.80 3.14 -1.37
N PRO A 141 -8.46 2.44 -0.27
CA PRO A 141 -8.89 2.82 1.08
C PRO A 141 -8.57 4.27 1.46
N TYR A 142 -7.37 4.77 1.09
CA TYR A 142 -7.02 6.18 1.32
C TYR A 142 -7.92 7.16 0.55
N GLY A 143 -8.41 6.77 -0.63
CA GLY A 143 -9.40 7.55 -1.37
C GLY A 143 -10.74 7.60 -0.66
N THR A 144 -11.23 6.46 -0.15
CA THR A 144 -12.46 6.39 0.66
C THR A 144 -12.34 7.27 1.90
N ARG A 145 -11.22 7.18 2.64
CA ARG A 145 -10.98 7.99 3.85
C ARG A 145 -10.84 9.48 3.52
N ALA A 146 -10.21 9.84 2.38
CA ALA A 146 -10.14 11.23 1.93
C ALA A 146 -11.55 11.79 1.63
N GLN A 147 -12.39 11.03 0.95
CA GLN A 147 -13.77 11.39 0.69
C GLN A 147 -14.56 11.60 2.00
N GLU A 148 -14.47 10.67 2.94
CA GLU A 148 -15.12 10.75 4.24
C GLU A 148 -14.66 11.98 5.03
N ALA A 149 -13.35 12.25 5.08
CA ALA A 149 -12.79 13.42 5.77
C ALA A 149 -13.29 14.74 5.15
N LEU A 150 -13.35 14.81 3.83
CA LEU A 150 -13.87 15.98 3.10
C LEU A 150 -15.38 16.16 3.29
N MET A 151 -16.13 15.04 3.38
CA MET A 151 -17.57 15.07 3.72
C MET A 151 -17.78 15.56 5.15
N HIS A 152 -16.99 15.04 6.11
CA HIS A 152 -17.07 15.46 7.51
C HIS A 152 -16.74 16.93 7.72
N ALA A 153 -15.87 17.49 6.89
CA ALA A 153 -15.53 18.92 6.89
C ALA A 153 -16.47 19.80 6.04
N ASP A 154 -17.57 19.26 5.50
CA ASP A 154 -18.50 19.94 4.58
C ASP A 154 -17.83 20.50 3.30
N LEU A 155 -16.70 19.92 2.88
CA LEU A 155 -15.93 20.38 1.73
C LEU A 155 -16.18 19.57 0.46
N TRP A 156 -16.77 18.37 0.58
CA TRP A 156 -16.91 17.43 -0.54
C TRP A 156 -17.58 18.03 -1.78
N ALA A 157 -18.69 18.71 -1.61
CA ALA A 157 -19.41 19.31 -2.73
C ALA A 157 -18.57 20.35 -3.48
N GLY A 158 -17.78 21.14 -2.75
CA GLY A 158 -16.91 22.17 -3.33
C GLY A 158 -15.66 21.61 -4.01
N VAL A 159 -15.08 20.53 -3.49
CA VAL A 159 -13.88 19.92 -4.08
C VAL A 159 -14.20 18.94 -5.19
N LYS A 160 -15.36 18.29 -5.19
CA LYS A 160 -15.74 17.25 -6.15
C LYS A 160 -15.51 17.65 -7.62
N PRO A 161 -15.90 18.85 -8.09
CA PRO A 161 -15.64 19.25 -9.47
C PRO A 161 -14.17 19.60 -9.76
N ARG A 162 -13.31 19.64 -8.73
CA ARG A 162 -11.89 19.96 -8.82
C ARG A 162 -10.98 18.76 -8.56
N LEU A 163 -11.56 17.56 -8.41
CA LEU A 163 -10.79 16.36 -8.10
C LEU A 163 -9.97 15.89 -9.29
N VAL A 164 -8.74 15.50 -9.00
CA VAL A 164 -7.88 14.69 -9.86
C VAL A 164 -7.75 13.34 -9.18
N ILE A 165 -8.33 12.32 -9.80
CA ILE A 165 -8.41 10.98 -9.22
C ILE A 165 -7.21 10.15 -9.66
N GLY A 166 -6.38 9.72 -8.72
CA GLY A 166 -5.34 8.74 -8.92
C GLY A 166 -5.86 7.31 -8.69
N GLU A 167 -5.37 6.34 -9.41
CA GLU A 167 -5.73 4.94 -9.20
C GLU A 167 -5.46 4.47 -7.75
N ASN A 168 -4.37 4.98 -7.18
CA ASN A 168 -3.93 4.73 -5.81
C ASN A 168 -3.29 5.99 -5.21
N VAL A 169 -2.94 5.94 -3.92
CA VAL A 169 -2.35 7.10 -3.22
C VAL A 169 -0.98 7.51 -3.79
N GLY A 170 -0.20 6.59 -4.31
CA GLY A 170 1.08 6.90 -4.95
C GLY A 170 0.90 7.80 -6.18
N GLN A 171 -0.10 7.51 -7.02
CA GLN A 171 -0.42 8.35 -8.17
C GLN A 171 -1.01 9.71 -7.74
N ALA A 172 -1.87 9.74 -6.71
CA ALA A 172 -2.35 11.01 -6.16
C ALA A 172 -1.19 11.89 -5.66
N THR A 173 -0.22 11.31 -4.96
CA THR A 173 1.02 11.99 -4.54
C THR A 173 1.82 12.52 -5.73
N GLN A 174 1.93 11.76 -6.81
CA GLN A 174 2.63 12.20 -8.03
C GLN A 174 1.95 13.41 -8.70
N PHE A 175 0.62 13.47 -8.71
CA PHE A 175 -0.09 14.65 -9.24
C PHE A 175 0.24 15.92 -8.47
N VAL A 176 0.41 15.84 -7.15
CA VAL A 176 0.85 16.98 -6.34
C VAL A 176 2.33 17.30 -6.59
N ALA A 177 3.18 16.28 -6.60
CA ALA A 177 4.63 16.45 -6.81
C ALA A 177 4.98 17.06 -8.18
N SER A 178 4.21 16.71 -9.22
CA SER A 178 4.38 17.25 -10.58
C SER A 178 3.71 18.61 -10.81
N GLY A 179 2.93 19.11 -9.83
CA GLY A 179 2.14 20.35 -9.98
C GLY A 179 0.84 20.18 -10.77
N ALA A 180 0.43 18.95 -11.10
CA ALA A 180 -0.85 18.67 -11.74
C ALA A 180 -2.05 18.92 -10.79
N ALA A 181 -1.81 18.94 -9.48
CA ALA A 181 -2.74 19.35 -8.45
C ALA A 181 -2.04 20.24 -7.40
N GLN A 182 -2.80 21.09 -6.70
CA GLN A 182 -2.26 21.97 -5.65
C GLN A 182 -2.12 21.28 -4.29
N ALA A 183 -2.90 20.23 -4.06
CA ALA A 183 -2.88 19.45 -2.83
C ALA A 183 -3.32 18.02 -3.09
#